data_1c4b7c1b717d98bdb8201a5515188137
#
_entry.id   1c4b7c1b717d98bdb8201a5515188137
#
_cell.length_a   1.000
_cell.length_b   1.000
_cell.length_c   1.000
_cell.angle_alpha   90.00
_cell.angle_beta   90.00
_cell.angle_gamma   90.00
#
_symmetry.space_group_name_H-M   'P 1'
#
loop_
_entity.id
_entity.type
_entity.pdbx_description
1 polymer ?
#
loop_
_entity_poly.entity_id
_entity_poly.type
_entity_poly.pdbx_seq_one_letter_code
_entity_poly.pdbx_strand_id
1 'polypeptide(L)'
;TVLFPDGRPVEMFYDANSLYLKNEATSGRLQLSQIAFQALDESGSPISSRIYQGSDIVFSDFPYVESGKCFEVVIAGQSGLQPAACESYNAQRQLGATSTRIIWTPEAAPGGFRVLWDQREVARCLTGTGLQNCQVNLPPR
;
A
#
# COMPACT_ATOMS: atom_id res chain seq x y z
N THR A 1 -6.40 15.79 0.33
CA THR A 1 -6.61 14.78 -0.70
C THR A 1 -6.55 15.40 -2.08
N VAL A 2 -5.74 14.83 -2.94
CA VAL A 2 -5.63 15.28 -4.33
C VAL A 2 -6.62 14.47 -5.16
N LEU A 3 -7.42 15.17 -5.97
CA LEU A 3 -8.40 14.53 -6.86
C LEU A 3 -7.90 14.54 -8.29
N PHE A 4 -7.94 13.37 -8.93
CA PHE A 4 -7.59 13.19 -10.33
C PHE A 4 -8.83 12.64 -11.04
N PRO A 5 -9.61 13.46 -11.78
CA PRO A 5 -10.85 12.98 -12.42
C PRO A 5 -10.64 11.75 -13.31
N ASP A 6 -9.50 11.68 -14.01
CA ASP A 6 -9.13 10.54 -14.84
C ASP A 6 -8.14 9.64 -14.13
N GLY A 7 -8.08 9.71 -12.79
CA GLY A 7 -7.14 8.95 -11.99
C GLY A 7 -7.46 7.47 -11.94
N ARG A 8 -6.49 6.71 -11.45
CA ARG A 8 -6.63 5.27 -11.29
C ARG A 8 -6.94 4.95 -9.84
N PRO A 9 -8.16 4.48 -9.55
CA PRO A 9 -8.54 4.18 -8.18
C PRO A 9 -7.85 2.92 -7.69
N VAL A 10 -7.35 2.97 -6.45
CA VAL A 10 -6.86 1.79 -5.74
C VAL A 10 -7.49 1.79 -4.36
N GLU A 11 -7.64 0.59 -3.80
CA GLU A 11 -8.11 0.45 -2.44
C GLU A 11 -7.11 -0.38 -1.66
N MET A 12 -6.77 0.09 -0.46
CA MET A 12 -5.84 -0.58 0.41
C MET A 12 -6.60 -1.15 1.60
N PHE A 13 -6.26 -2.38 1.97
CA PHE A 13 -6.80 -3.06 3.14
C PHE A 13 -5.61 -3.49 4.00
N TYR A 14 -5.65 -3.21 5.28
CA TYR A 14 -4.53 -3.55 6.14
C TYR A 14 -4.96 -3.76 7.58
N ASP A 15 -4.19 -4.57 8.28
CA ASP A 15 -4.33 -4.82 9.71
C ASP A 15 -2.94 -4.92 10.34
N ALA A 16 -2.83 -5.45 11.55
CA ALA A 16 -1.54 -5.55 12.24
C ALA A 16 -0.54 -6.46 11.50
N ASN A 17 -1.01 -7.34 10.62
CA ASN A 17 -0.20 -8.42 10.05
C ASN A 17 0.03 -8.32 8.55
N SER A 18 -0.80 -7.56 7.83
CA SER A 18 -0.77 -7.58 6.37
C SER A 18 -1.28 -6.29 5.77
N LEU A 19 -0.85 -6.05 4.53
CA LEU A 19 -1.29 -4.92 3.71
C LEU A 19 -1.65 -5.45 2.33
N TYR A 20 -2.83 -5.09 1.84
CA TYR A 20 -3.29 -5.44 0.49
C TYR A 20 -3.53 -4.16 -0.29
N LEU A 21 -3.16 -4.19 -1.56
CA LEU A 21 -3.50 -3.11 -2.49
C LEU A 21 -4.23 -3.72 -3.67
N LYS A 22 -5.46 -3.24 -3.89
CA LYS A 22 -6.29 -3.68 -5.01
C LYS A 22 -6.33 -2.61 -6.08
N ASN A 23 -6.10 -3.02 -7.33
CA ASN A 23 -6.29 -2.15 -8.48
C ASN A 23 -7.79 -2.14 -8.81
N GLU A 24 -8.47 -1.06 -8.45
CA GLU A 24 -9.91 -0.91 -8.64
C GLU A 24 -10.28 -0.41 -10.04
N ALA A 25 -9.32 -0.08 -10.88
CA ALA A 25 -9.59 0.35 -12.25
C ALA A 25 -10.27 -0.78 -13.03
N THR A 26 -11.18 -0.41 -13.93
CA THR A 26 -11.91 -1.38 -14.74
C THR A 26 -11.04 -2.00 -15.81
N SER A 27 -9.91 -1.37 -16.13
CA SER A 27 -8.95 -1.87 -17.12
C SER A 27 -7.58 -1.27 -16.84
N GLY A 28 -6.55 -1.92 -17.34
CA GLY A 28 -5.18 -1.43 -17.25
C GLY A 28 -4.44 -1.98 -16.05
N ARG A 29 -3.13 -1.87 -16.11
CA ARG A 29 -2.22 -2.34 -15.08
C ARG A 29 -1.71 -1.18 -14.26
N LEU A 30 -1.58 -1.41 -12.96
CA LEU A 30 -0.97 -0.45 -12.05
C LEU A 30 0.52 -0.78 -11.93
N GLN A 31 1.38 0.11 -12.43
CA GLN A 31 2.82 -0.05 -12.28
C GLN A 31 3.24 0.27 -10.86
N LEU A 32 3.96 -0.64 -10.22
CA LEU A 32 4.36 -0.48 -8.82
C LEU A 32 5.61 0.38 -8.65
N SER A 33 6.41 0.53 -9.69
CA SER A 33 7.69 1.25 -9.59
C SER A 33 7.54 2.73 -9.23
N GLN A 34 6.38 3.31 -9.45
CA GLN A 34 6.14 4.73 -9.20
C GLN A 34 5.50 5.01 -7.84
N ILE A 35 5.01 3.98 -7.16
CA ILE A 35 4.31 4.14 -5.90
C ILE A 35 5.26 3.93 -4.72
N ALA A 36 5.02 4.64 -3.63
CA ALA A 36 5.73 4.42 -2.38
C ALA A 36 4.80 4.73 -1.22
N PHE A 37 5.10 4.14 -0.08
CA PHE A 37 4.37 4.36 1.17
C PHE A 37 5.36 4.79 2.23
N GLN A 38 5.04 5.83 2.99
CA GLN A 38 5.93 6.33 4.04
C GLN A 38 5.17 6.58 5.32
N ALA A 39 5.69 6.05 6.42
CA ALA A 39 5.10 6.21 7.74
C ALA A 39 5.19 7.66 8.19
N LEU A 40 4.20 8.07 8.98
CA LEU A 40 4.14 9.40 9.60
C LEU A 40 4.24 9.25 11.12
N ASP A 41 4.93 10.18 11.76
CA ASP A 41 5.01 10.23 13.20
C ASP A 41 3.71 10.83 13.79
N GLU A 42 3.66 10.94 15.12
CA GLU A 42 2.47 11.43 15.81
C GLU A 42 2.08 12.84 15.42
N SER A 43 3.02 13.65 14.93
CA SER A 43 2.74 15.01 14.45
C SER A 43 2.34 15.05 12.99
N GLY A 44 2.36 13.90 12.31
CA GLY A 44 2.05 13.81 10.87
C GLY A 44 3.25 14.08 9.97
N SER A 45 4.45 14.11 10.53
CA SER A 45 5.68 14.33 9.75
C SER A 45 6.22 13.00 9.21
N PRO A 46 6.75 12.99 7.98
CA PRO A 46 7.29 11.75 7.41
C PRO A 46 8.49 11.22 8.19
N ILE A 47 8.50 9.92 8.42
CA ILE A 47 9.62 9.21 9.03
C ILE A 47 10.52 8.72 7.91
N SER A 48 11.69 9.35 7.74
CA SER A 48 12.55 9.09 6.59
C SER A 48 13.07 7.65 6.51
N SER A 49 13.23 6.98 7.66
CA SER A 49 13.73 5.61 7.71
C SER A 49 12.64 4.55 7.51
N ARG A 50 11.37 4.93 7.45
CA ARG A 50 10.25 4.00 7.31
C ARG A 50 9.49 4.27 6.02
N ILE A 51 10.06 3.78 4.94
CA ILE A 51 9.49 3.93 3.60
C ILE A 51 9.51 2.58 2.89
N TYR A 52 8.44 2.29 2.16
CA TYR A 52 8.32 1.10 1.34
C TYR A 52 8.13 1.53 -0.11
N GLN A 53 9.18 1.40 -0.90
CA GLN A 53 9.17 1.75 -2.32
C GLN A 53 8.47 0.66 -3.12
N GLY A 54 7.69 1.05 -4.11
CA GLY A 54 7.07 0.10 -5.02
C GLY A 54 8.10 -0.75 -5.77
N SER A 55 9.27 -0.19 -6.03
CA SER A 55 10.38 -0.94 -6.63
C SER A 55 10.87 -2.09 -5.75
N ASP A 56 10.70 -1.99 -4.43
CA ASP A 56 11.03 -3.07 -3.50
C ASP A 56 9.95 -4.16 -3.48
N ILE A 57 8.75 -3.83 -3.92
CA ILE A 57 7.62 -4.75 -4.00
C ILE A 57 7.68 -5.54 -5.31
N VAL A 58 8.34 -4.98 -6.30
CA VAL A 58 8.40 -5.57 -7.64
C VAL A 58 9.09 -6.92 -7.60
N PHE A 59 8.41 -7.92 -8.14
CA PHE A 59 9.00 -9.22 -8.47
C PHE A 59 9.43 -9.18 -9.92
N SER A 60 10.44 -9.96 -10.27
CA SER A 60 10.97 -9.97 -11.64
C SER A 60 9.88 -10.19 -12.70
N ASP A 61 8.83 -10.94 -12.35
CA ASP A 61 7.78 -11.31 -13.29
C ASP A 61 6.50 -10.47 -13.14
N PHE A 62 6.36 -9.69 -12.05
CA PHE A 62 5.12 -8.97 -11.76
C PHE A 62 5.39 -7.57 -11.21
N PRO A 63 5.86 -6.65 -12.08
CA PRO A 63 6.07 -5.26 -11.65
C PRO A 63 4.77 -4.43 -11.63
N TYR A 64 3.61 -5.09 -11.70
CA TYR A 64 2.33 -4.42 -11.83
C TYR A 64 1.22 -5.22 -11.14
N VAL A 65 0.10 -4.55 -10.90
CA VAL A 65 -1.14 -5.17 -10.42
C VAL A 65 -2.20 -5.03 -11.51
N GLU A 66 -2.74 -6.15 -11.96
CA GLU A 66 -3.78 -6.13 -12.98
C GLU A 66 -5.11 -5.61 -12.43
N SER A 67 -5.96 -5.16 -13.34
CA SER A 67 -7.30 -4.70 -13.02
C SER A 67 -8.06 -5.74 -12.19
N GLY A 68 -8.65 -5.31 -11.09
CA GLY A 68 -9.44 -6.16 -10.20
C GLY A 68 -8.64 -7.08 -9.31
N LYS A 69 -7.31 -7.10 -9.42
CA LYS A 69 -6.46 -7.97 -8.63
C LYS A 69 -5.75 -7.22 -7.51
N CYS A 70 -5.26 -7.98 -6.54
CA CYS A 70 -4.55 -7.46 -5.39
C CYS A 70 -3.11 -7.92 -5.38
N PHE A 71 -2.33 -7.17 -4.66
CA PHE A 71 -1.00 -7.54 -4.25
C PHE A 71 -0.99 -7.58 -2.72
N GLU A 72 -0.30 -8.55 -2.15
CA GLU A 72 -0.29 -8.78 -0.71
C GLU A 72 1.11 -8.64 -0.13
N VAL A 73 1.21 -7.92 0.98
CA VAL A 73 2.39 -7.94 1.84
C VAL A 73 1.97 -8.48 3.20
N VAL A 74 2.69 -9.48 3.69
CA VAL A 74 2.40 -10.08 4.99
C VAL A 74 3.68 -10.11 5.84
N ILE A 75 3.51 -9.90 7.14
CA ILE A 75 4.63 -10.02 8.08
C ILE A 75 4.93 -11.50 8.27
N ALA A 76 6.19 -11.88 8.11
CA ALA A 76 6.61 -13.28 8.20
C ALA A 76 6.15 -13.91 9.53
N GLY A 77 5.60 -15.12 9.43
CA GLY A 77 5.07 -15.83 10.58
C GLY A 77 3.63 -15.47 10.95
N GLN A 78 3.03 -14.50 10.24
CA GLN A 78 1.66 -14.07 10.49
C GLN A 78 0.75 -14.49 9.35
N SER A 79 -0.55 -14.55 9.62
CA SER A 79 -1.56 -14.83 8.60
C SER A 79 -2.04 -13.53 7.98
N GLY A 80 -2.24 -13.54 6.66
CA GLY A 80 -2.82 -12.40 5.97
C GLY A 80 -4.29 -12.23 6.28
N LEU A 81 -4.76 -11.00 6.12
CA LEU A 81 -6.17 -10.64 6.33
C LEU A 81 -7.12 -11.32 5.34
N GLN A 82 -6.68 -11.49 4.10
CA GLN A 82 -7.44 -12.07 3.00
C GLN A 82 -8.84 -11.44 2.84
N PRO A 83 -8.90 -10.13 2.57
CA PRO A 83 -10.19 -9.49 2.38
C PRO A 83 -10.93 -10.08 1.19
N ALA A 84 -12.26 -10.11 1.27
CA ALA A 84 -13.08 -10.66 0.19
C ALA A 84 -12.84 -9.98 -1.15
N ALA A 85 -12.51 -8.69 -1.12
CA ALA A 85 -12.18 -7.93 -2.33
C ALA A 85 -10.89 -8.40 -3.01
N CYS A 86 -10.06 -9.18 -2.33
CA CYS A 86 -8.75 -9.64 -2.80
C CYS A 86 -8.71 -11.15 -2.98
N GLU A 87 -9.71 -11.72 -3.64
CA GLU A 87 -9.74 -13.16 -3.93
C GLU A 87 -8.68 -13.57 -4.95
N SER A 88 -8.26 -12.63 -5.80
CA SER A 88 -7.22 -12.88 -6.80
C SER A 88 -6.00 -12.04 -6.53
N TYR A 89 -4.83 -12.68 -6.55
CA TYR A 89 -3.56 -12.00 -6.34
C TYR A 89 -2.70 -12.05 -7.59
N ASN A 90 -1.93 -10.98 -7.83
CA ASN A 90 -0.82 -11.03 -8.77
C ASN A 90 0.45 -11.48 -8.06
N ALA A 91 0.64 -11.05 -6.81
CA ALA A 91 1.88 -11.29 -6.09
C ALA A 91 1.69 -11.23 -4.60
N GLN A 92 2.56 -11.92 -3.88
CA GLN A 92 2.63 -11.90 -2.43
C GLN A 92 4.08 -11.67 -2.01
N ARG A 93 4.28 -10.86 -0.99
CA ARG A 93 5.60 -10.59 -0.42
C ARG A 93 5.55 -10.73 1.08
N GLN A 94 6.61 -11.31 1.66
CA GLN A 94 6.77 -11.39 3.11
C GLN A 94 7.83 -10.40 3.57
N LEU A 95 7.58 -9.73 4.70
CA LEU A 95 8.53 -8.85 5.35
C LEU A 95 8.88 -9.41 6.72
N GLY A 96 10.14 -9.31 7.11
CA GLY A 96 10.53 -9.66 8.47
C GLY A 96 9.86 -8.76 9.50
N ALA A 97 9.63 -9.27 10.71
CA ALA A 97 8.89 -8.56 11.75
C ALA A 97 9.53 -7.24 12.17
N THR A 98 10.82 -7.05 11.91
CA THR A 98 11.56 -5.83 12.25
C THR A 98 11.85 -4.95 11.04
N SER A 99 11.26 -5.26 9.89
CA SER A 99 11.53 -4.52 8.65
C SER A 99 11.08 -3.07 8.75
N THR A 100 11.91 -2.16 8.27
CA THR A 100 11.57 -0.74 8.16
C THR A 100 10.58 -0.48 7.03
N ARG A 101 10.24 -1.49 6.24
CA ARG A 101 9.21 -1.41 5.21
C ARG A 101 7.81 -1.63 5.76
N ILE A 102 7.67 -2.01 7.03
CA ILE A 102 6.36 -2.08 7.68
C ILE A 102 5.97 -0.64 8.02
N ILE A 103 4.97 -0.11 7.31
CA ILE A 103 4.58 1.30 7.40
C ILE A 103 3.09 1.48 7.69
N TRP A 104 2.35 0.39 7.84
CA TRP A 104 0.89 0.45 7.94
C TRP A 104 0.34 0.07 9.33
N THR A 105 1.21 -0.20 10.30
CA THR A 105 0.79 -0.55 11.66
C THR A 105 0.85 0.67 12.56
N PRO A 106 0.03 0.71 13.64
CA PRO A 106 0.07 1.84 14.56
C PRO A 106 1.43 2.04 15.23
N GLU A 107 2.17 0.96 15.47
CA GLU A 107 3.49 1.03 16.08
C GLU A 107 4.52 1.65 15.13
N ALA A 108 4.46 1.26 13.87
CA ALA A 108 5.41 1.76 12.87
C ALA A 108 5.03 3.15 12.37
N ALA A 109 3.74 3.47 12.36
CA ALA A 109 3.19 4.69 11.77
C ALA A 109 2.11 5.28 12.67
N PRO A 110 2.47 5.85 13.82
CA PRO A 110 1.46 6.36 14.76
C PRO A 110 0.63 7.51 14.19
N GLY A 111 1.14 8.25 13.23
CA GLY A 111 0.41 9.31 12.54
C GLY A 111 -0.26 8.88 11.23
N GLY A 112 -0.27 7.56 10.93
CA GLY A 112 -0.72 7.06 9.65
C GLY A 112 0.44 6.95 8.67
N PHE A 113 0.12 6.78 7.38
CA PHE A 113 1.14 6.78 6.35
C PHE A 113 0.65 7.57 5.15
N ARG A 114 1.60 8.04 4.36
CA ARG A 114 1.27 8.74 3.11
C ARG A 114 1.58 7.85 1.92
N VAL A 115 0.80 8.05 0.87
CA VAL A 115 1.01 7.38 -0.42
C VAL A 115 1.66 8.39 -1.35
N LEU A 116 2.74 7.97 -1.98
CA LEU A 116 3.52 8.79 -2.91
C LEU A 116 3.38 8.21 -4.31
N TRP A 117 3.29 9.09 -5.29
CA TRP A 117 3.34 8.73 -6.71
C TRP A 117 4.37 9.64 -7.37
N ASP A 118 5.39 9.05 -7.97
CA ASP A 118 6.55 9.80 -8.49
C ASP A 118 7.10 10.77 -7.44
N GLN A 119 7.23 10.28 -6.20
CA GLN A 119 7.79 11.03 -5.06
C GLN A 119 6.91 12.20 -4.58
N ARG A 120 5.69 12.29 -5.05
CA ARG A 120 4.73 13.32 -4.61
C ARG A 120 3.63 12.69 -3.77
N GLU A 121 3.31 13.32 -2.66
CA GLU A 121 2.22 12.84 -1.81
C GLU A 121 0.88 13.02 -2.52
N VAL A 122 0.12 11.92 -2.65
CA VAL A 122 -1.20 11.94 -3.28
C VAL A 122 -2.31 11.59 -2.30
N ALA A 123 -1.99 10.97 -1.16
CA ALA A 123 -2.99 10.64 -0.15
C ALA A 123 -2.33 10.35 1.18
N ARG A 124 -3.15 10.39 2.25
CA ARG A 124 -2.77 9.93 3.59
C ARG A 124 -3.80 8.94 4.09
N CYS A 125 -3.34 7.88 4.71
CA CYS A 125 -4.16 6.81 5.25
C CYS A 125 -3.90 6.68 6.75
N LEU A 126 -4.96 6.45 7.52
CA LEU A 126 -4.84 6.33 8.97
C LEU A 126 -4.49 4.88 9.34
N THR A 127 -3.73 4.73 10.42
CA THR A 127 -3.48 3.43 11.04
C THR A 127 -4.38 3.30 12.27
N GLY A 128 -4.62 2.06 12.69
CA GLY A 128 -5.48 1.80 13.83
C GLY A 128 -5.48 0.32 14.18
N THR A 129 -6.24 -0.04 15.22
CA THR A 129 -6.42 -1.43 15.60
C THR A 129 -7.49 -2.07 14.70
N GLY A 130 -7.26 -3.34 14.35
CA GLY A 130 -8.18 -4.09 13.51
C GLY A 130 -8.04 -3.75 12.03
N LEU A 131 -9.07 -4.11 11.28
CA LEU A 131 -9.10 -3.89 9.83
C LEU A 131 -9.26 -2.40 9.52
N GLN A 132 -8.37 -1.92 8.66
CA GLN A 132 -8.44 -0.57 8.11
C GLN A 132 -8.56 -0.66 6.60
N ASN A 133 -9.18 0.35 6.00
CA ASN A 133 -9.13 0.50 4.55
C ASN A 133 -8.93 1.96 4.18
N CYS A 134 -8.35 2.18 3.00
CA CYS A 134 -8.05 3.50 2.50
C CYS A 134 -8.20 3.50 0.99
N GLN A 135 -9.04 4.39 0.49
CA GLN A 135 -9.20 4.55 -0.96
C GLN A 135 -8.27 5.66 -1.43
N VAL A 136 -7.55 5.40 -2.49
CA VAL A 136 -6.58 6.32 -3.05
C VAL A 136 -6.84 6.45 -4.55
N ASN A 137 -6.79 7.66 -5.05
CA ASN A 137 -6.94 7.93 -6.47
C ASN A 137 -5.57 8.37 -7.01
N LEU A 138 -4.92 7.50 -7.76
CA LEU A 138 -3.59 7.77 -8.30
C LEU A 138 -3.69 8.60 -9.58
N PRO A 139 -2.65 9.38 -9.91
CA PRO A 139 -2.67 10.18 -11.14
C PRO A 139 -2.83 9.30 -12.37
N PRO A 140 -3.47 9.79 -13.43
CA PRO A 140 -3.50 9.09 -14.72
C PRO A 140 -2.10 9.06 -15.32
N ARG A 141 -1.89 8.14 -16.21
CA ARG A 141 -0.62 8.07 -16.94
C ARG A 141 -0.42 9.24 -17.85
#